data_c235346b2786a61c622f4476bacd35db
#
_entry.id   c235346b2786a61c622f4476bacd35db
#
_cell.length_a   1.000
_cell.length_b   1.000
_cell.length_c   1.000
_cell.angle_alpha   90.00
_cell.angle_beta   90.00
_cell.angle_gamma   90.00
#
_symmetry.space_group_name_H-M   'P 1'
#
loop_
_entity.id
_entity.type
_entity.pdbx_description
1 polymer ?
#
loop_
_entity_poly.entity_id
_entity_poly.type
_entity_poly.pdbx_seq_one_letter_code
_entity_poly.pdbx_strand_id
1 'polypeptide(L)'
;MAVSEVLKNVIILNGDFEDIIKYVDKNTFIYMDPPYRPLNASSNFNEYSKEPFNDDAQRRLSKFCNELNEIGAKIMKSNSDPKNTDENDEFFDELYSNYNISRISASRSINSKGTGRGKVSEILITNY
;
A
#
# COMPACT_ATOMS: atom_id res chain seq x y z
N MET A 1 3.68 -19.78 -22.80
CA MET A 1 4.49 -20.06 -21.61
C MET A 1 3.56 -20.23 -20.43
N ALA A 2 3.60 -21.36 -19.75
CA ALA A 2 2.76 -21.58 -18.58
C ALA A 2 3.27 -20.75 -17.41
N VAL A 3 2.38 -20.12 -16.64
CA VAL A 3 2.71 -19.33 -15.44
C VAL A 3 3.55 -20.15 -14.46
N SER A 4 3.30 -21.45 -14.34
CA SER A 4 4.05 -22.38 -13.49
C SER A 4 5.55 -22.45 -13.83
N GLU A 5 5.93 -22.26 -15.08
CA GLU A 5 7.35 -22.28 -15.49
C GLU A 5 8.06 -20.99 -15.07
N VAL A 6 7.38 -19.85 -15.18
CA VAL A 6 7.92 -18.55 -14.74
C VAL A 6 8.16 -18.55 -13.24
N LEU A 7 7.32 -19.25 -12.47
CA LEU A 7 7.40 -19.30 -11.00
C LEU A 7 8.37 -20.34 -10.44
N LYS A 8 9.02 -21.16 -11.28
CA LYS A 8 9.94 -22.23 -10.81
C LYS A 8 11.07 -21.73 -9.90
N ASN A 9 11.53 -20.50 -10.15
CA ASN A 9 12.63 -19.90 -9.38
C ASN A 9 12.15 -18.84 -8.37
N VAL A 10 10.84 -18.79 -8.10
CA VAL A 10 10.22 -17.84 -7.19
C VAL A 10 9.94 -18.52 -5.86
N ILE A 11 10.30 -17.85 -4.77
CA ILE A 11 9.93 -18.29 -3.42
C ILE A 11 8.56 -17.65 -3.11
N ILE A 12 7.56 -18.50 -2.87
CA ILE A 12 6.22 -18.07 -2.49
C ILE A 12 6.08 -18.26 -0.99
N LEU A 13 5.76 -17.18 -0.29
CA LEU A 13 5.58 -17.17 1.17
C LEU A 13 4.13 -16.83 1.49
N ASN A 14 3.62 -17.43 2.56
CA ASN A 14 2.33 -17.09 3.14
C ASN A 14 2.53 -16.85 4.64
N GLY A 15 2.13 -15.69 5.13
CA GLY A 15 2.32 -15.30 6.53
C GLY A 15 2.28 -13.80 6.71
N ASP A 16 2.89 -13.33 7.78
CA ASP A 16 3.01 -11.92 8.08
C ASP A 16 4.05 -11.25 7.18
N PHE A 17 3.80 -10.00 6.79
CA PHE A 17 4.72 -9.27 5.91
C PHE A 17 6.10 -9.05 6.53
N GLU A 18 6.23 -8.97 7.85
CA GLU A 18 7.52 -8.81 8.52
C GLU A 18 8.42 -10.06 8.39
N ASP A 19 7.84 -11.22 8.10
CA ASP A 19 8.62 -12.47 7.96
C ASP A 19 9.59 -12.44 6.78
N ILE A 20 9.42 -11.53 5.83
CA ILE A 20 10.33 -11.39 4.68
C ILE A 20 11.70 -10.82 5.05
N ILE A 21 11.85 -10.22 6.23
CA ILE A 21 13.08 -9.50 6.61
C ILE A 21 14.34 -10.36 6.49
N LYS A 22 14.25 -11.66 6.73
CA LYS A 22 15.35 -12.60 6.60
C LYS A 22 15.89 -12.78 5.18
N TYR A 23 15.12 -12.36 4.16
CA TYR A 23 15.50 -12.42 2.75
C TYR A 23 15.99 -11.07 2.20
N VAL A 24 15.93 -10.01 3.01
CA VAL A 24 16.18 -8.64 2.57
C VAL A 24 17.62 -8.24 2.83
N ASP A 25 18.25 -7.65 1.84
CA ASP A 25 19.55 -6.98 1.92
C ASP A 25 19.55 -5.64 1.18
N LYS A 26 20.68 -4.97 1.12
CA LYS A 26 20.86 -3.69 0.42
C LYS A 26 20.60 -3.72 -1.09
N ASN A 27 20.57 -4.90 -1.69
CA ASN A 27 20.31 -5.10 -3.12
C ASN A 27 18.86 -5.47 -3.40
N THR A 28 18.01 -5.52 -2.37
CA THR A 28 16.61 -5.91 -2.49
C THR A 28 15.76 -4.72 -2.92
N PHE A 29 14.89 -4.97 -3.90
CA PHE A 29 13.77 -4.07 -4.22
C PHE A 29 12.47 -4.70 -3.73
N ILE A 30 11.65 -3.91 -3.02
CA ILE A 30 10.41 -4.39 -2.43
C ILE A 30 9.26 -3.54 -2.97
N TYR A 31 8.33 -4.20 -3.66
CA TYR A 31 7.05 -3.59 -4.01
C TYR A 31 5.98 -4.04 -3.02
N MET A 32 5.27 -3.08 -2.44
CA MET A 32 4.22 -3.32 -1.45
C MET A 32 2.88 -2.86 -1.99
N ASP A 33 1.95 -3.79 -2.05
CA ASP A 33 0.55 -3.53 -2.42
C ASP A 33 -0.38 -4.02 -1.29
N PRO A 34 -0.39 -3.32 -0.15
CA PRO A 34 -1.24 -3.71 0.97
C PRO A 34 -2.71 -3.43 0.67
N PRO A 35 -3.64 -4.00 1.44
CA PRO A 35 -5.03 -3.57 1.37
C PRO A 35 -5.13 -2.04 1.50
N TYR A 36 -5.84 -1.42 0.56
CA TYR A 36 -5.96 0.03 0.53
C TYR A 36 -6.81 0.54 1.70
N ARG A 37 -6.36 1.66 2.26
CA ARG A 37 -7.16 2.36 3.28
C ARG A 37 -8.48 2.81 2.66
N PRO A 38 -9.64 2.48 3.27
CA PRO A 38 -10.93 2.90 2.76
C PRO A 38 -11.04 4.43 2.67
N LEU A 39 -11.60 4.93 1.55
CA LEU A 39 -11.80 6.36 1.34
C LEU A 39 -13.02 6.91 2.08
N ASN A 40 -14.00 6.06 2.39
CA ASN A 40 -15.24 6.44 3.06
C ASN A 40 -15.37 5.69 4.38
N ALA A 41 -15.34 6.43 5.49
CA ALA A 41 -15.60 5.88 6.83
C ALA A 41 -17.03 5.33 6.99
N SER A 42 -17.98 5.74 6.14
CA SER A 42 -19.39 5.38 6.24
C SER A 42 -19.76 4.02 5.65
N SER A 43 -18.87 3.39 4.90
CA SER A 43 -19.24 2.16 4.22
C SER A 43 -19.16 0.91 5.07
N ASN A 44 -18.56 0.91 6.28
CA ASN A 44 -18.31 -0.30 7.03
C ASN A 44 -18.20 -0.15 8.56
N PHE A 45 -18.79 0.87 9.16
CA PHE A 45 -18.97 0.88 10.61
C PHE A 45 -20.15 0.01 11.05
N ASN A 46 -20.16 -1.24 10.61
CA ASN A 46 -20.82 -2.30 11.37
C ASN A 46 -19.80 -2.80 12.38
N GLU A 47 -20.18 -2.82 13.65
CA GLU A 47 -19.38 -3.30 14.79
C GLU A 47 -18.82 -4.74 14.61
N TYR A 48 -19.13 -5.39 13.50
CA TYR A 48 -18.73 -6.75 13.16
C TYR A 48 -17.65 -6.85 12.07
N SER A 49 -17.36 -5.77 11.33
CA SER A 49 -16.28 -5.79 10.34
C SER A 49 -15.03 -5.14 10.93
N LYS A 50 -14.28 -5.90 11.71
CA LYS A 50 -12.87 -5.58 11.96
C LYS A 50 -12.17 -5.69 10.62
N GLU A 51 -11.88 -4.56 9.98
CA GLU A 51 -11.01 -4.57 8.82
C GLU A 51 -9.69 -5.23 9.21
N PRO A 52 -9.27 -6.30 8.50
CA PRO A 52 -8.07 -7.04 8.89
C PRO A 52 -6.80 -6.19 8.71
N PHE A 53 -6.85 -5.12 7.92
CA PHE A 53 -5.73 -4.19 7.70
C PHE A 53 -6.19 -2.75 7.94
N ASN A 54 -6.27 -2.37 9.20
CA ASN A 54 -6.70 -1.06 9.67
C ASN A 54 -5.54 -0.04 9.73
N ASP A 55 -5.81 1.14 10.26
CA ASP A 55 -4.80 2.20 10.41
C ASP A 55 -3.62 1.78 11.30
N ASP A 56 -3.84 0.93 12.30
CA ASP A 56 -2.76 0.40 13.13
C ASP A 56 -1.87 -0.56 12.34
N ALA A 57 -2.43 -1.36 11.45
CA ALA A 57 -1.67 -2.19 10.53
C ALA A 57 -0.89 -1.32 9.51
N GLN A 58 -1.46 -0.21 9.04
CA GLN A 58 -0.74 0.75 8.19
C GLN A 58 0.44 1.39 8.93
N ARG A 59 0.27 1.72 10.21
CA ARG A 59 1.37 2.25 11.05
C ARG A 59 2.45 1.21 11.30
N ARG A 60 2.06 -0.04 11.54
CA ARG A 60 3.00 -1.16 11.69
C ARG A 60 3.81 -1.37 10.40
N LEU A 61 3.16 -1.32 9.24
CA LEU A 61 3.83 -1.41 7.95
C LEU A 61 4.82 -0.26 7.73
N SER A 62 4.47 0.95 8.14
CA SER A 62 5.39 2.10 8.07
C SER A 62 6.65 1.90 8.91
N LYS A 63 6.51 1.37 10.13
CA LYS A 63 7.67 1.04 10.97
C LYS A 63 8.55 -0.01 10.31
N PHE A 64 7.94 -1.02 9.72
CA PHE A 64 8.67 -2.04 8.97
C PHE A 64 9.39 -1.47 7.75
N CYS A 65 8.78 -0.52 7.02
CA CYS A 65 9.46 0.21 5.96
C CYS A 65 10.73 0.92 6.46
N ASN A 66 10.69 1.50 7.65
CA ASN A 66 11.88 2.15 8.24
C ASN A 66 12.99 1.14 8.52
N GLU A 67 12.68 -0.05 9.02
CA GLU A 67 13.66 -1.11 9.23
C GLU A 67 14.28 -1.57 7.90
N LEU A 68 13.47 -1.76 6.88
CA LEU A 68 13.94 -2.10 5.53
C LEU A 68 14.80 -1.01 4.90
N ASN A 69 14.45 0.25 5.14
CA ASN A 69 15.24 1.40 4.71
C ASN A 69 16.62 1.45 5.38
N GLU A 70 16.69 1.13 6.67
CA GLU A 70 17.97 1.04 7.40
C GLU A 70 18.87 -0.07 6.86
N ILE A 71 18.30 -1.19 6.41
CA ILE A 71 19.06 -2.26 5.72
C ILE A 71 19.60 -1.78 4.37
N GLY A 72 18.98 -0.78 3.77
CA GLY A 72 19.36 -0.23 2.47
C GLY A 72 18.53 -0.76 1.30
N ALA A 73 17.46 -1.50 1.57
CA ALA A 73 16.54 -1.96 0.54
C ALA A 73 15.78 -0.79 -0.08
N LYS A 74 15.46 -0.90 -1.36
CA LYS A 74 14.61 0.07 -2.06
C LYS A 74 13.16 -0.35 -1.97
N ILE A 75 12.30 0.59 -1.63
CA ILE A 75 10.88 0.36 -1.36
C ILE A 75 10.04 1.20 -2.31
N MET A 76 9.04 0.55 -2.88
CA MET A 76 7.92 1.20 -3.57
C MET A 76 6.62 0.65 -2.99
N LYS A 77 5.74 1.52 -2.57
CA LYS A 77 4.47 1.16 -1.94
C LYS A 77 3.33 1.95 -2.56
N SER A 78 2.24 1.27 -2.90
CA SER A 78 0.99 1.89 -3.35
C SER A 78 -0.08 1.93 -2.26
N ASN A 79 -0.98 2.90 -2.32
CA ASN A 79 -2.19 2.96 -1.52
C ASN A 79 -3.22 3.94 -2.11
N SER A 80 -4.43 3.96 -1.52
CA SER A 80 -5.41 4.99 -1.81
C SER A 80 -4.91 6.36 -1.35
N ASP A 81 -5.33 7.41 -2.04
CA ASP A 81 -5.06 8.78 -1.62
C ASP A 81 -6.24 9.31 -0.81
N PRO A 82 -6.08 9.52 0.52
CA PRO A 82 -7.15 10.03 1.37
C PRO A 82 -7.66 11.41 0.94
N LYS A 83 -6.82 12.20 0.27
CA LYS A 83 -7.18 13.54 -0.22
C LYS A 83 -8.22 13.54 -1.33
N ASN A 84 -8.56 12.37 -1.90
CA ASN A 84 -9.73 12.23 -2.77
C ASN A 84 -11.06 12.48 -2.05
N THR A 85 -11.11 12.27 -0.74
CA THR A 85 -12.31 12.42 0.09
C THR A 85 -12.22 13.64 1.00
N ASP A 86 -11.06 13.88 1.59
CA ASP A 86 -10.78 15.01 2.46
C ASP A 86 -9.37 15.53 2.17
N GLU A 87 -9.27 16.72 1.58
CA GLU A 87 -8.00 17.36 1.24
C GLU A 87 -7.09 17.64 2.45
N ASN A 88 -7.67 17.65 3.65
CA ASN A 88 -6.97 17.85 4.90
C ASN A 88 -6.52 16.54 5.56
N ASP A 89 -6.83 15.38 4.98
CA ASP A 89 -6.36 14.09 5.50
C ASP A 89 -4.89 13.88 5.15
N GLU A 90 -4.04 14.11 6.13
CA GLU A 90 -2.58 13.99 6.05
C GLU A 90 -2.05 12.64 6.56
N PHE A 91 -2.90 11.63 6.72
CA PHE A 91 -2.52 10.35 7.35
C PHE A 91 -1.25 9.74 6.76
N PHE A 92 -1.20 9.56 5.44
CA PHE A 92 -0.01 9.01 4.80
C PHE A 92 1.12 10.03 4.67
N ASP A 93 0.80 11.30 4.45
CA ASP A 93 1.80 12.37 4.34
C ASP A 93 2.60 12.51 5.65
N GLU A 94 1.95 12.39 6.80
CA GLU A 94 2.62 12.37 8.11
C GLU A 94 3.36 11.07 8.37
N LEU A 95 2.70 9.93 8.09
CA LEU A 95 3.24 8.59 8.36
C LEU A 95 4.53 8.31 7.56
N TYR A 96 4.61 8.82 6.34
CA TYR A 96 5.72 8.66 5.41
C TYR A 96 6.43 9.99 5.10
N SER A 97 6.51 10.90 6.06
CA SER A 97 7.10 12.23 5.87
C SER A 97 8.56 12.22 5.41
N ASN A 98 9.31 11.16 5.72
CA ASN A 98 10.70 10.97 5.30
C ASN A 98 10.84 10.25 3.95
N TYR A 99 9.74 9.93 3.30
CA TYR A 99 9.69 9.25 2.00
C TYR A 99 9.23 10.20 0.90
N ASN A 100 9.45 9.82 -0.33
CA ASN A 100 8.89 10.51 -1.48
C ASN A 100 7.46 10.02 -1.72
N ILE A 101 6.51 10.92 -1.75
CA ILE A 101 5.10 10.62 -2.02
C ILE A 101 4.71 11.27 -3.34
N SER A 102 4.29 10.45 -4.30
CA SER A 102 3.77 10.88 -5.60
C SER A 102 2.29 10.54 -5.69
N ARG A 103 1.49 11.45 -6.23
CA ARG A 103 0.09 11.23 -6.53
C ARG A 103 -0.08 10.92 -8.00
N ILE A 104 -0.68 9.77 -8.29
CA ILE A 104 -0.85 9.26 -9.63
C ILE A 104 -2.33 9.23 -9.95
N SER A 105 -2.71 9.76 -11.11
CA SER A 105 -4.09 9.69 -11.58
C SER A 105 -4.42 8.26 -12.02
N ALA A 106 -5.40 7.66 -11.39
CA ALA A 106 -5.93 6.35 -11.75
C ALA A 106 -7.38 6.49 -12.26
N SER A 107 -7.71 5.75 -13.30
CA SER A 107 -9.09 5.65 -13.77
C SER A 107 -9.72 4.40 -13.18
N ARG A 108 -10.77 4.57 -12.36
CA ARG A 108 -11.60 3.44 -11.92
C ARG A 108 -12.70 3.18 -12.93
N SER A 109 -12.65 2.02 -13.59
CA SER A 109 -13.67 1.59 -14.56
C SER A 109 -14.88 0.88 -13.93
N ILE A 110 -14.90 0.70 -12.61
CA ILE A 110 -15.94 -0.08 -11.93
C ILE A 110 -16.89 0.85 -11.18
N ASN A 111 -17.86 1.40 -11.91
CA ASN A 111 -19.10 1.89 -11.33
C ASN A 111 -20.22 1.66 -12.33
N SER A 112 -21.21 0.89 -11.93
CA SER A 112 -22.44 0.63 -12.68
C SER A 112 -23.35 1.87 -12.87
N LYS A 113 -22.99 2.99 -12.23
CA LYS A 113 -23.65 4.28 -12.41
C LYS A 113 -22.71 5.23 -13.16
N GLY A 114 -23.10 5.62 -14.36
CA GLY A 114 -22.30 6.44 -15.27
C GLY A 114 -21.87 7.83 -14.78
N THR A 115 -22.29 8.24 -13.58
CA THR A 115 -21.90 9.50 -12.91
C THR A 115 -20.65 9.37 -12.02
N GLY A 116 -20.13 8.16 -11.80
CA GLY A 116 -18.98 7.89 -10.92
C GLY A 116 -17.65 7.68 -11.64
N ARG A 117 -17.54 8.00 -12.94
CA ARG A 117 -16.32 7.93 -13.72
C ARG A 117 -15.44 9.15 -13.50
N GLY A 118 -14.99 9.34 -12.24
CA GLY A 118 -14.02 10.38 -11.91
C GLY A 118 -12.59 9.84 -11.94
N LYS A 119 -11.63 10.70 -12.29
CA LYS A 119 -10.22 10.42 -12.02
C LYS A 119 -10.04 10.47 -10.51
N VAL A 120 -9.54 9.37 -9.94
CA VAL A 120 -9.08 9.34 -8.54
C VAL A 120 -7.57 9.34 -8.52
N SER A 121 -6.97 9.94 -7.51
CA SER A 121 -5.54 9.79 -7.27
C SER A 121 -5.26 8.57 -6.38
N GLU A 122 -4.13 7.97 -6.64
CA GLU A 122 -3.50 6.97 -5.77
C GLU A 122 -2.14 7.48 -5.35
N ILE A 123 -1.66 7.06 -4.20
CA ILE A 123 -0.32 7.42 -3.75
C ILE A 123 0.70 6.34 -4.06
N LEU A 124 1.87 6.78 -4.45
CA LEU A 124 3.06 5.95 -4.61
C LEU A 124 4.16 6.50 -3.69
N ILE A 125 4.62 5.67 -2.78
CA ILE A 125 5.60 6.03 -1.76
C ILE A 125 6.90 5.29 -2.06
N THR A 126 8.02 6.02 -2.10
CA THR A 126 9.34 5.45 -2.34
C THR A 126 10.36 6.03 -1.36
N ASN A 127 11.41 5.27 -1.09
CA ASN A 127 12.56 5.73 -0.31
C ASN A 127 13.77 6.14 -1.17
N TYR A 128 13.54 6.32 -2.46
CA TYR A 128 14.57 6.72 -3.41
C TYR A 128 14.04 7.75 -4.40
#